data_492b0d1192ad61024a84d35234ccee4e
#
_entry.id   492b0d1192ad61024a84d35234ccee4e
#
_cell.length_a   1.000
_cell.length_b   1.000
_cell.length_c   1.000
_cell.angle_alpha   90.00
_cell.angle_beta   90.00
_cell.angle_gamma   90.00
#
_symmetry.space_group_name_H-M   'P 1'
#
loop_
_entity.id
_entity.type
_entity.pdbx_description
1 polymer ?
#
loop_
_entity_poly.entity_id
_entity_poly.type
_entity_poly.pdbx_seq_one_letter_code
_entity_poly.pdbx_strand_id
1 'polypeptide(L)'
;MRLRLLTFFLLLGLATGSYAQQTTNKPDRVKWFQDLGFGMFIHWNVDVSLGTVISHSLAGASEDYINRYMKELPTFFNPKKFDPDEWATMARLAGMKYVVFTTKHHAGFCMFDTKTTAFNVINTPFKRDVTKEIIEAFRKQGIAIGLYFSPEDFLFFHQNNIPLGRLQDKRQFPMNNPKLMEYDKAQIRELLTNYGKIDIMFFDGPGDGLREYAWSLQPELVITRDAMNTPEQNIPDKASPRPWEACYTMGTDWQYKPTNDPHKSGTEIINMLIEIRAKGGNFLLNVGPKPNGEIQIEQEALLREIALWNFANGESIYAVKPLPIIHDKDIWFTQSNDDKAIYAFVTKKRDDEWKYGQRREFLFPMIEGNASTKVEVLGYGSELVEYVNNFDASIRSAPTPLGLAVSAVNGQRFYTNRTWPNAVVLKISNAKFKAPEEKKTSKSGIDGAQ
;
A
#
# COMPACT_ATOMS: atom_id res chain seq x y z
N MET A 1 69.60 -1.81 46.64
CA MET A 1 68.22 -1.36 46.56
C MET A 1 67.80 -1.59 45.09
N ARG A 2 67.11 -2.69 44.81
CA ARG A 2 66.68 -3.06 43.41
C ARG A 2 65.22 -2.71 43.23
N LEU A 3 64.96 -1.76 42.34
CA LEU A 3 63.56 -1.33 41.95
C LEU A 3 63.00 -2.33 40.95
N ARG A 4 61.88 -2.98 41.29
CA ARG A 4 61.14 -3.84 40.37
C ARG A 4 60.05 -2.99 39.72
N LEU A 5 60.13 -2.78 38.38
CA LEU A 5 59.03 -2.26 37.53
C LEU A 5 58.04 -3.38 37.34
N LEU A 6 56.84 -3.15 37.77
CA LEU A 6 55.65 -3.96 37.37
C LEU A 6 55.03 -3.34 36.12
N THR A 7 55.09 -4.06 34.99
CA THR A 7 54.44 -3.71 33.75
C THR A 7 53.01 -4.27 33.79
N PHE A 8 52.00 -3.38 33.84
CA PHE A 8 50.60 -3.75 33.74
C PHE A 8 50.23 -3.84 32.26
N PHE A 9 49.95 -5.05 31.74
CA PHE A 9 49.33 -5.24 30.42
C PHE A 9 47.81 -5.09 30.57
N LEU A 10 47.27 -4.00 30.01
CA LEU A 10 45.82 -3.81 29.84
C LEU A 10 45.39 -4.58 28.59
N LEU A 11 44.79 -5.76 28.76
CA LEU A 11 44.11 -6.48 27.68
C LEU A 11 42.78 -5.77 27.38
N LEU A 12 42.75 -4.92 26.34
CA LEU A 12 41.50 -4.47 25.74
C LEU A 12 40.88 -5.66 24.97
N GLY A 13 39.93 -6.34 25.60
CA GLY A 13 39.06 -7.30 24.93
C GLY A 13 38.16 -6.57 23.96
N LEU A 14 38.44 -6.57 22.67
CA LEU A 14 37.53 -6.24 21.60
C LEU A 14 36.43 -7.33 21.59
N ALA A 15 35.31 -7.07 22.24
CA ALA A 15 34.11 -7.87 22.06
C ALA A 15 33.57 -7.62 20.63
N THR A 16 34.01 -8.42 19.67
CA THR A 16 33.37 -8.51 18.36
C THR A 16 32.04 -9.23 18.57
N GLY A 17 30.99 -8.50 18.93
CA GLY A 17 29.67 -9.00 18.88
C GLY A 17 29.35 -9.40 17.43
N SER A 18 29.28 -10.70 17.14
CA SER A 18 28.67 -11.20 15.92
C SER A 18 27.19 -10.82 15.96
N TYR A 19 26.84 -9.68 15.40
CA TYR A 19 25.43 -9.38 15.14
C TYR A 19 24.95 -10.39 14.12
N ALA A 20 23.99 -11.25 14.51
CA ALA A 20 23.32 -12.13 13.57
C ALA A 20 22.75 -11.28 12.44
N GLN A 21 23.00 -11.68 11.20
CA GLN A 21 22.49 -10.97 10.03
C GLN A 21 20.95 -10.96 10.07
N GLN A 22 20.35 -9.77 9.90
CA GLN A 22 18.89 -9.63 9.86
C GLN A 22 18.34 -10.34 8.63
N THR A 23 17.38 -11.25 8.82
CA THR A 23 16.75 -12.06 7.77
C THR A 23 15.25 -11.82 7.63
N THR A 24 14.68 -11.00 8.50
CA THR A 24 13.24 -10.67 8.50
C THR A 24 13.02 -9.21 8.87
N ASN A 25 11.86 -8.68 8.53
CA ASN A 25 11.42 -7.37 9.02
C ASN A 25 11.34 -7.37 10.55
N LYS A 26 11.68 -6.25 11.18
CA LYS A 26 11.50 -6.06 12.62
C LYS A 26 10.00 -6.01 12.96
N PRO A 27 9.54 -6.71 14.02
CA PRO A 27 8.12 -6.81 14.36
C PRO A 27 7.43 -5.46 14.63
N ASP A 28 8.12 -4.54 15.31
CA ASP A 28 7.62 -3.18 15.58
C ASP A 28 7.48 -2.35 14.30
N ARG A 29 8.40 -2.53 13.33
CA ARG A 29 8.30 -1.88 12.03
C ARG A 29 7.19 -2.46 11.16
N VAL A 30 6.96 -3.76 11.26
CA VAL A 30 5.81 -4.41 10.60
C VAL A 30 4.49 -3.88 11.17
N LYS A 31 4.39 -3.77 12.50
CA LYS A 31 3.19 -3.19 13.13
C LYS A 31 2.98 -1.75 12.69
N TRP A 32 4.02 -0.93 12.68
CA TRP A 32 3.98 0.44 12.15
C TRP A 32 3.47 0.46 10.69
N PHE A 33 3.98 -0.43 9.85
CA PHE A 33 3.55 -0.52 8.45
C PHE A 33 2.07 -0.89 8.32
N GLN A 34 1.59 -1.87 9.10
CA GLN A 34 0.17 -2.26 9.12
C GLN A 34 -0.75 -1.09 9.50
N ASP A 35 -0.29 -0.19 10.39
CA ASP A 35 -1.07 0.97 10.84
C ASP A 35 -1.19 2.05 9.76
N LEU A 36 -0.29 2.08 8.78
CA LEU A 36 -0.36 3.01 7.64
C LEU A 36 -1.57 2.75 6.73
N GLY A 37 -1.92 1.51 6.49
CA GLY A 37 -3.15 1.04 5.85
C GLY A 37 -3.33 1.34 4.37
N PHE A 38 -2.93 2.52 3.88
CA PHE A 38 -3.18 2.97 2.49
C PHE A 38 -1.99 3.74 1.94
N GLY A 39 -1.54 3.37 0.74
CA GLY A 39 -0.37 3.97 0.07
C GLY A 39 -0.59 4.23 -1.41
N MET A 40 0.26 5.09 -1.98
CA MET A 40 0.35 5.38 -3.42
C MET A 40 1.47 4.57 -4.04
N PHE A 41 1.18 3.81 -5.08
CA PHE A 41 2.16 3.23 -5.96
C PHE A 41 2.34 4.14 -7.18
N ILE A 42 3.55 4.35 -7.64
CA ILE A 42 3.81 5.17 -8.84
C ILE A 42 4.66 4.37 -9.81
N HIS A 43 4.06 3.98 -10.94
CA HIS A 43 4.78 3.37 -12.04
C HIS A 43 5.07 4.41 -13.10
N TRP A 44 6.34 4.72 -13.28
CA TRP A 44 6.80 5.68 -14.25
C TRP A 44 8.21 5.33 -14.73
N ASN A 45 8.41 5.18 -16.04
CA ASN A 45 9.67 4.76 -16.62
C ASN A 45 9.85 5.43 -17.97
N VAL A 46 11.02 5.26 -18.59
CA VAL A 46 11.39 5.89 -19.89
C VAL A 46 10.42 5.56 -21.02
N ASP A 47 9.85 4.36 -21.02
CA ASP A 47 8.93 3.87 -22.06
C ASP A 47 7.50 4.41 -21.93
N VAL A 48 7.21 5.20 -20.90
CA VAL A 48 5.95 5.96 -20.80
C VAL A 48 5.73 6.84 -22.04
N SER A 49 6.80 7.29 -22.69
CA SER A 49 6.74 8.08 -23.92
C SER A 49 6.05 7.35 -25.08
N LEU A 50 6.07 6.03 -25.08
CA LEU A 50 5.37 5.18 -26.04
C LEU A 50 3.98 4.74 -25.53
N GLY A 51 3.75 4.76 -24.23
CA GLY A 51 2.54 4.21 -23.62
C GLY A 51 2.45 2.69 -23.77
N THR A 52 3.58 2.00 -23.74
CA THR A 52 3.67 0.53 -23.78
C THR A 52 3.50 -0.06 -22.38
N VAL A 53 3.32 -1.38 -22.29
CA VAL A 53 3.44 -2.10 -21.02
C VAL A 53 4.84 -1.90 -20.45
N ILE A 54 4.92 -1.39 -19.22
CA ILE A 54 6.19 -0.99 -18.59
C ILE A 54 7.25 -2.10 -18.67
N SER A 55 8.40 -1.83 -19.28
CA SER A 55 9.54 -2.74 -19.51
C SER A 55 9.23 -4.00 -20.34
N HIS A 56 8.03 -4.56 -20.24
CA HIS A 56 7.71 -5.87 -20.80
C HIS A 56 7.61 -5.89 -22.33
N SER A 57 7.55 -4.74 -22.98
CA SER A 57 7.67 -4.65 -24.44
C SER A 57 9.04 -5.09 -24.97
N LEU A 58 10.05 -5.22 -24.08
CA LEU A 58 11.38 -5.75 -24.42
C LEU A 58 11.41 -7.28 -24.47
N ALA A 59 10.48 -7.97 -23.79
CA ALA A 59 10.46 -9.43 -23.75
C ALA A 59 10.08 -9.98 -25.14
N GLY A 60 10.98 -10.75 -25.78
CA GLY A 60 10.79 -11.29 -27.13
C GLY A 60 10.89 -10.27 -28.26
N ALA A 61 11.33 -9.05 -27.96
CA ALA A 61 11.51 -7.99 -28.97
C ALA A 61 12.69 -8.30 -29.92
N SER A 62 12.64 -7.69 -31.13
CA SER A 62 13.76 -7.78 -32.07
C SER A 62 14.96 -6.96 -31.56
N GLU A 63 16.15 -7.33 -32.02
CA GLU A 63 17.39 -6.61 -31.68
C GLU A 63 17.32 -5.12 -32.06
N ASP A 64 16.70 -4.77 -33.18
CA ASP A 64 16.46 -3.37 -33.57
C ASP A 64 15.58 -2.64 -32.57
N TYR A 65 14.47 -3.26 -32.12
CA TYR A 65 13.59 -2.67 -31.12
C TYR A 65 14.32 -2.44 -29.78
N ILE A 66 15.07 -3.44 -29.32
CA ILE A 66 15.85 -3.36 -28.09
C ILE A 66 16.87 -2.22 -28.18
N ASN A 67 17.62 -2.15 -29.29
CA ASN A 67 18.62 -1.09 -29.51
C ASN A 67 17.99 0.31 -29.53
N ARG A 68 16.84 0.49 -30.19
CA ARG A 68 16.12 1.77 -30.20
C ARG A 68 15.54 2.09 -28.81
N TYR A 69 14.97 1.12 -28.11
CA TYR A 69 14.50 1.31 -26.74
C TYR A 69 15.61 1.83 -25.83
N MET A 70 16.77 1.18 -25.84
CA MET A 70 17.88 1.53 -24.96
C MET A 70 18.57 2.85 -25.33
N LYS A 71 18.62 3.22 -26.62
CA LYS A 71 19.38 4.38 -27.10
C LYS A 71 18.51 5.58 -27.42
N GLU A 72 17.32 5.38 -27.98
CA GLU A 72 16.48 6.48 -28.47
C GLU A 72 15.48 6.96 -27.44
N LEU A 73 14.79 6.06 -26.68
CA LEU A 73 13.77 6.47 -25.72
C LEU A 73 14.28 7.46 -24.66
N PRO A 74 15.48 7.31 -24.11
CA PRO A 74 16.00 8.30 -23.17
C PRO A 74 16.08 9.71 -23.76
N THR A 75 16.25 9.85 -25.07
CA THR A 75 16.32 11.16 -25.74
C THR A 75 14.98 11.89 -25.80
N PHE A 76 13.87 11.18 -25.61
CA PHE A 76 12.51 11.74 -25.55
C PHE A 76 12.03 12.03 -24.13
N PHE A 77 12.68 11.48 -23.10
CA PHE A 77 12.24 11.66 -21.71
C PHE A 77 12.53 13.09 -21.23
N ASN A 78 11.50 13.92 -21.26
CA ASN A 78 11.56 15.33 -20.85
C ASN A 78 10.22 15.83 -20.29
N PRO A 79 9.79 15.36 -19.11
CA PRO A 79 8.48 15.66 -18.51
C PRO A 79 8.43 17.09 -17.96
N LYS A 80 8.11 18.06 -18.82
CA LYS A 80 8.13 19.50 -18.48
C LYS A 80 7.11 19.94 -17.43
N LYS A 81 6.09 19.12 -17.17
CA LYS A 81 5.02 19.38 -16.19
C LYS A 81 5.14 18.50 -14.95
N PHE A 82 6.28 17.87 -14.72
CA PHE A 82 6.53 17.09 -13.53
C PHE A 82 6.59 18.02 -12.31
N ASP A 83 5.62 17.85 -11.43
CA ASP A 83 5.51 18.54 -10.14
C ASP A 83 5.28 17.51 -9.02
N PRO A 84 6.35 17.07 -8.34
CA PRO A 84 6.23 16.08 -7.27
C PRO A 84 5.53 16.62 -6.02
N ASP A 85 5.53 17.93 -5.76
CA ASP A 85 4.77 18.53 -4.66
C ASP A 85 3.25 18.41 -4.90
N GLU A 86 2.78 18.54 -6.15
CA GLU A 86 1.39 18.30 -6.54
C GLU A 86 1.01 16.82 -6.31
N TRP A 87 1.85 15.89 -6.75
CA TRP A 87 1.63 14.45 -6.54
C TRP A 87 1.53 14.10 -5.04
N ALA A 88 2.46 14.63 -4.25
CA ALA A 88 2.48 14.39 -2.79
C ALA A 88 1.27 15.03 -2.09
N THR A 89 0.85 16.22 -2.55
CA THR A 89 -0.36 16.90 -2.03
C THR A 89 -1.61 16.07 -2.31
N MET A 90 -1.73 15.53 -3.54
CA MET A 90 -2.85 14.67 -3.93
C MET A 90 -2.88 13.37 -3.10
N ALA A 91 -1.73 12.72 -2.93
CA ALA A 91 -1.61 11.53 -2.09
C ALA A 91 -2.04 11.80 -0.63
N ARG A 92 -1.58 12.91 -0.06
CA ARG A 92 -1.96 13.32 1.31
C ARG A 92 -3.46 13.59 1.43
N LEU A 93 -4.06 14.31 0.47
CA LEU A 93 -5.50 14.57 0.43
C LEU A 93 -6.31 13.28 0.34
N ALA A 94 -5.88 12.34 -0.50
CA ALA A 94 -6.50 11.02 -0.60
C ALA A 94 -6.33 10.18 0.69
N GLY A 95 -5.51 10.64 1.65
CA GLY A 95 -5.25 9.99 2.92
C GLY A 95 -4.13 8.95 2.88
N MET A 96 -3.37 8.87 1.79
CA MET A 96 -2.27 7.92 1.67
C MET A 96 -1.15 8.24 2.67
N LYS A 97 -0.62 7.22 3.33
CA LYS A 97 0.37 7.33 4.41
C LYS A 97 1.77 6.94 3.99
N TYR A 98 1.91 6.28 2.87
CA TYR A 98 3.19 5.93 2.27
C TYR A 98 3.12 5.97 0.75
N VAL A 99 4.26 6.11 0.13
CA VAL A 99 4.44 6.01 -1.33
C VAL A 99 5.42 4.88 -1.64
N VAL A 100 5.24 4.21 -2.77
CA VAL A 100 6.25 3.32 -3.37
C VAL A 100 6.47 3.81 -4.81
N PHE A 101 7.69 4.20 -5.13
CA PHE A 101 8.04 4.70 -6.46
C PHE A 101 8.95 3.73 -7.21
N THR A 102 8.69 3.51 -8.49
CA THR A 102 9.54 2.66 -9.36
C THR A 102 10.88 3.34 -9.66
N THR A 103 11.86 3.13 -8.79
CA THR A 103 13.21 3.69 -8.98
C THR A 103 13.99 3.01 -10.11
N LYS A 104 13.79 1.70 -10.27
CA LYS A 104 14.25 0.89 -11.41
C LYS A 104 13.27 -0.23 -11.67
N HIS A 105 12.63 -0.24 -12.84
CA HIS A 105 11.82 -1.37 -13.31
C HIS A 105 12.67 -2.33 -14.16
N HIS A 106 12.13 -3.46 -14.60
CA HIS A 106 12.86 -4.54 -15.29
C HIS A 106 13.68 -4.09 -16.52
N ALA A 107 13.31 -3.00 -17.20
CA ALA A 107 14.12 -2.47 -18.31
C ALA A 107 15.55 -2.09 -17.92
N GLY A 108 15.81 -1.84 -16.62
CA GLY A 108 17.10 -1.40 -16.10
C GLY A 108 17.31 0.12 -16.19
N PHE A 109 16.30 0.90 -16.65
CA PHE A 109 16.38 2.35 -16.61
C PHE A 109 16.21 2.87 -15.18
N CYS A 110 17.23 3.62 -14.72
CA CYS A 110 17.24 4.16 -13.37
C CYS A 110 16.63 5.57 -13.34
N MET A 111 15.57 5.76 -12.57
CA MET A 111 14.91 7.05 -12.34
C MET A 111 15.65 7.91 -11.28
N PHE A 112 16.92 7.63 -11.02
CA PHE A 112 17.78 8.29 -10.04
C PHE A 112 19.20 8.49 -10.59
N ASP A 113 19.98 9.38 -9.94
CA ASP A 113 21.39 9.63 -10.29
C ASP A 113 22.26 8.46 -9.84
N THR A 114 22.38 7.44 -10.68
CA THR A 114 23.26 6.30 -10.46
C THR A 114 24.58 6.44 -11.21
N LYS A 115 25.64 5.90 -10.59
CA LYS A 115 26.97 5.78 -11.23
C LYS A 115 27.20 4.40 -11.87
N THR A 116 26.22 3.48 -11.71
CA THR A 116 26.36 2.10 -12.18
C THR A 116 26.07 1.93 -13.67
N THR A 117 25.26 2.80 -14.25
CA THR A 117 24.88 2.77 -15.66
C THR A 117 24.62 4.17 -16.21
N ALA A 118 24.86 4.35 -17.51
CA ALA A 118 24.47 5.55 -18.22
C ALA A 118 22.96 5.55 -18.60
N PHE A 119 22.27 4.42 -18.48
CA PHE A 119 20.84 4.28 -18.77
C PHE A 119 20.01 4.77 -17.56
N ASN A 120 20.03 6.08 -17.36
CA ASN A 120 19.40 6.74 -16.24
C ASN A 120 18.83 8.11 -16.60
N VAL A 121 17.99 8.64 -15.72
CA VAL A 121 17.24 9.89 -15.93
C VAL A 121 18.14 11.13 -16.08
N ILE A 122 19.33 11.15 -15.47
CA ILE A 122 20.26 12.27 -15.56
C ILE A 122 20.82 12.43 -16.99
N ASN A 123 20.94 11.33 -17.72
CA ASN A 123 21.43 11.31 -19.10
C ASN A 123 20.32 11.51 -20.15
N THR A 124 19.16 12.00 -19.72
CA THR A 124 18.06 12.41 -20.60
C THR A 124 18.03 13.93 -20.78
N PRO A 125 17.23 14.48 -21.71
CA PRO A 125 17.02 15.93 -21.79
C PRO A 125 16.45 16.57 -20.53
N PHE A 126 15.80 15.76 -19.65
CA PHE A 126 15.23 16.23 -18.39
C PHE A 126 16.29 16.58 -17.35
N LYS A 127 17.36 15.79 -17.24
CA LYS A 127 18.56 16.06 -16.39
C LYS A 127 18.27 16.33 -14.90
N ARG A 128 17.17 15.81 -14.37
CA ARG A 128 16.79 15.93 -12.95
C ARG A 128 16.67 14.57 -12.32
N ASP A 129 17.03 14.45 -11.04
CA ASP A 129 16.87 13.22 -10.25
C ASP A 129 15.42 13.10 -9.77
N VAL A 130 14.61 12.38 -10.55
CA VAL A 130 13.18 12.18 -10.26
C VAL A 130 12.96 11.52 -8.91
N THR A 131 13.77 10.51 -8.58
CA THR A 131 13.66 9.80 -7.30
C THR A 131 13.91 10.74 -6.12
N LYS A 132 14.94 11.59 -6.21
CA LYS A 132 15.25 12.57 -5.17
C LYS A 132 14.09 13.52 -4.96
N GLU A 133 13.56 14.09 -6.03
CA GLU A 133 12.49 15.08 -5.96
C GLU A 133 11.18 14.49 -5.42
N ILE A 134 10.81 13.27 -5.80
CA ILE A 134 9.66 12.55 -5.23
C ILE A 134 9.88 12.30 -3.73
N ILE A 135 11.04 11.81 -3.33
CA ILE A 135 11.35 11.56 -1.91
C ILE A 135 11.21 12.85 -1.09
N GLU A 136 11.78 13.96 -1.57
CA GLU A 136 11.72 15.24 -0.87
C GLU A 136 10.29 15.76 -0.75
N ALA A 137 9.50 15.71 -1.82
CA ALA A 137 8.12 16.19 -1.85
C ALA A 137 7.20 15.37 -0.92
N PHE A 138 7.27 14.04 -0.99
CA PHE A 138 6.44 13.17 -0.16
C PHE A 138 6.85 13.25 1.32
N ARG A 139 8.14 13.31 1.61
CA ARG A 139 8.64 13.50 2.99
C ARG A 139 8.17 14.81 3.60
N LYS A 140 8.15 15.90 2.83
CA LYS A 140 7.62 17.22 3.23
C LYS A 140 6.13 17.15 3.62
N GLN A 141 5.37 16.23 3.01
CA GLN A 141 3.97 15.98 3.35
C GLN A 141 3.79 14.98 4.52
N GLY A 142 4.87 14.47 5.12
CA GLY A 142 4.81 13.48 6.20
C GLY A 142 4.41 12.08 5.73
N ILE A 143 4.57 11.78 4.45
CA ILE A 143 4.29 10.49 3.84
C ILE A 143 5.56 9.63 3.92
N ALA A 144 5.44 8.39 4.38
CA ALA A 144 6.55 7.45 4.46
C ALA A 144 7.08 7.06 3.08
N ILE A 145 8.39 6.95 2.96
CA ILE A 145 9.06 6.75 1.68
C ILE A 145 9.33 5.28 1.41
N GLY A 146 8.78 4.78 0.31
CA GLY A 146 9.04 3.46 -0.24
C GLY A 146 9.63 3.53 -1.64
N LEU A 147 10.54 2.62 -1.92
CA LEU A 147 11.19 2.46 -3.21
C LEU A 147 10.90 1.07 -3.78
N TYR A 148 10.45 1.04 -5.02
CA TYR A 148 10.38 -0.20 -5.81
C TYR A 148 11.71 -0.40 -6.52
N PHE A 149 12.19 -1.61 -6.51
CA PHE A 149 13.41 -2.02 -7.19
C PHE A 149 13.25 -3.41 -7.81
N SER A 150 13.51 -3.53 -9.10
CA SER A 150 13.58 -4.82 -9.77
C SER A 150 15.01 -5.37 -9.71
N PRO A 151 15.24 -6.55 -9.11
CA PRO A 151 16.49 -7.29 -9.26
C PRO A 151 16.76 -7.80 -10.67
N GLU A 152 15.70 -7.96 -11.47
CA GLU A 152 15.83 -8.24 -12.90
C GLU A 152 16.20 -6.94 -13.64
N ASP A 153 17.20 -7.02 -14.55
CA ASP A 153 17.67 -5.87 -15.31
C ASP A 153 17.89 -6.27 -16.77
N PHE A 154 16.96 -5.88 -17.65
CA PHE A 154 16.99 -6.29 -19.06
C PHE A 154 18.16 -5.65 -19.83
N LEU A 155 18.63 -4.45 -19.43
CA LEU A 155 19.85 -3.90 -20.00
C LEU A 155 21.07 -4.75 -19.66
N PHE A 156 21.22 -5.12 -18.39
CA PHE A 156 22.28 -6.01 -17.94
C PHE A 156 22.18 -7.37 -18.63
N PHE A 157 20.98 -7.92 -18.76
CA PHE A 157 20.76 -9.20 -19.45
C PHE A 157 21.19 -9.13 -20.91
N HIS A 158 20.76 -8.09 -21.63
CA HIS A 158 21.14 -7.88 -23.02
C HIS A 158 22.66 -7.78 -23.21
N GLN A 159 23.33 -6.99 -22.37
CA GLN A 159 24.80 -6.81 -22.39
C GLN A 159 25.59 -8.08 -22.06
N ASN A 160 24.99 -9.03 -21.35
CA ASN A 160 25.62 -10.29 -20.93
C ASN A 160 25.08 -11.53 -21.69
N ASN A 161 24.38 -11.36 -22.81
CA ASN A 161 23.76 -12.42 -23.61
C ASN A 161 22.87 -13.34 -22.75
N ILE A 162 22.07 -12.76 -21.87
CA ILE A 162 21.02 -13.42 -21.09
C ILE A 162 19.69 -13.09 -21.75
N PRO A 163 18.78 -14.04 -21.96
CA PRO A 163 17.48 -13.78 -22.55
C PRO A 163 16.68 -12.73 -21.79
N LEU A 164 15.95 -11.87 -22.52
CA LEU A 164 15.07 -10.86 -21.91
C LEU A 164 13.70 -11.46 -21.59
N GLY A 165 13.10 -11.01 -20.49
CA GLY A 165 11.83 -11.50 -19.99
C GLY A 165 11.96 -12.48 -18.82
N ARG A 166 10.84 -12.80 -18.18
CA ARG A 166 10.78 -13.67 -16.99
C ARG A 166 10.79 -15.14 -17.41
N LEU A 167 11.97 -15.68 -17.72
CA LEU A 167 12.12 -17.00 -18.34
C LEU A 167 12.69 -18.09 -17.42
N GLN A 168 12.84 -17.89 -16.14
CA GLN A 168 13.45 -18.88 -15.23
C GLN A 168 14.89 -19.29 -15.62
N ASP A 169 15.60 -18.52 -16.44
CA ASP A 169 17.02 -18.69 -16.66
C ASP A 169 17.77 -18.37 -15.36
N LYS A 170 18.55 -19.31 -14.87
CA LYS A 170 19.27 -19.17 -13.59
C LYS A 170 20.15 -17.91 -13.54
N ARG A 171 20.65 -17.44 -14.69
CA ARG A 171 21.49 -16.24 -14.80
C ARG A 171 20.72 -14.92 -14.56
N GLN A 172 19.38 -14.97 -14.58
CA GLN A 172 18.50 -13.83 -14.27
C GLN A 172 18.35 -13.59 -12.76
N PHE A 173 18.78 -14.53 -11.94
CA PHE A 173 18.66 -14.45 -10.48
C PHE A 173 19.97 -13.98 -9.86
N PRO A 174 19.98 -12.90 -9.06
CA PRO A 174 21.20 -12.39 -8.42
C PRO A 174 21.97 -13.47 -7.63
N MET A 175 21.27 -14.35 -6.91
CA MET A 175 21.89 -15.44 -6.16
C MET A 175 22.69 -16.41 -7.04
N ASN A 176 22.36 -16.54 -8.31
CA ASN A 176 23.05 -17.41 -9.26
C ASN A 176 24.00 -16.65 -10.19
N ASN A 177 24.02 -15.31 -10.10
CA ASN A 177 24.83 -14.44 -10.96
C ASN A 177 25.57 -13.41 -10.12
N PRO A 178 26.81 -13.69 -9.72
CA PRO A 178 27.59 -12.78 -8.87
C PRO A 178 27.77 -11.37 -9.46
N LYS A 179 27.83 -11.23 -10.79
CA LYS A 179 27.97 -9.92 -11.45
C LYS A 179 26.67 -9.11 -11.30
N LEU A 180 25.51 -9.74 -11.48
CA LEU A 180 24.21 -9.11 -11.26
C LEU A 180 24.02 -8.75 -9.78
N MET A 181 24.39 -9.65 -8.86
CA MET A 181 24.33 -9.41 -7.42
C MET A 181 25.11 -8.15 -7.01
N GLU A 182 26.35 -8.02 -7.48
CA GLU A 182 27.17 -6.85 -7.14
C GLU A 182 26.66 -5.57 -7.82
N TYR A 183 26.12 -5.69 -9.03
CA TYR A 183 25.51 -4.57 -9.74
C TYR A 183 24.26 -4.04 -9.01
N ASP A 184 23.35 -4.94 -8.60
CA ASP A 184 22.15 -4.58 -7.83
C ASP A 184 22.52 -4.02 -6.45
N LYS A 185 23.48 -4.62 -5.74
CA LYS A 185 23.97 -4.09 -4.47
C LYS A 185 24.52 -2.68 -4.59
N ALA A 186 25.25 -2.38 -5.67
CA ALA A 186 25.77 -1.04 -5.89
C ALA A 186 24.63 -0.01 -6.02
N GLN A 187 23.58 -0.32 -6.78
CA GLN A 187 22.40 0.52 -6.95
C GLN A 187 21.60 0.65 -5.64
N ILE A 188 21.37 -0.44 -4.92
CA ILE A 188 20.69 -0.44 -3.61
C ILE A 188 21.49 0.41 -2.61
N ARG A 189 22.82 0.34 -2.62
CA ARG A 189 23.64 1.20 -1.79
C ARG A 189 23.41 2.67 -2.10
N GLU A 190 23.43 3.06 -3.37
CA GLU A 190 23.15 4.44 -3.76
C GLU A 190 21.79 4.91 -3.26
N LEU A 191 20.73 4.10 -3.47
CA LEU A 191 19.36 4.40 -3.04
C LEU A 191 19.24 4.53 -1.51
N LEU A 192 19.90 3.68 -0.74
CA LEU A 192 19.77 3.65 0.71
C LEU A 192 20.80 4.54 1.44
N THR A 193 21.79 5.14 0.75
CA THR A 193 22.77 6.02 1.39
C THR A 193 22.72 7.47 0.93
N ASN A 194 22.21 7.75 -0.27
CA ASN A 194 22.24 9.10 -0.84
C ASN A 194 20.92 9.89 -0.65
N TYR A 195 19.82 9.22 -0.28
CA TYR A 195 18.47 9.81 -0.23
C TYR A 195 17.90 9.92 1.19
N GLY A 196 18.75 9.71 2.20
CA GLY A 196 18.36 9.74 3.62
C GLY A 196 17.59 8.50 4.04
N LYS A 197 16.71 8.65 5.03
CA LYS A 197 15.91 7.52 5.53
C LYS A 197 14.90 7.05 4.50
N ILE A 198 14.92 5.76 4.19
CA ILE A 198 13.91 5.05 3.41
C ILE A 198 13.14 4.14 4.38
N ASP A 199 11.82 4.15 4.28
CA ASP A 199 10.97 3.41 5.22
C ASP A 199 10.57 2.03 4.70
N ILE A 200 10.40 1.90 3.37
CA ILE A 200 9.86 0.70 2.72
C ILE A 200 10.69 0.39 1.47
N MET A 201 10.91 -0.90 1.22
CA MET A 201 11.44 -1.37 -0.06
C MET A 201 10.59 -2.51 -0.60
N PHE A 202 10.30 -2.44 -1.89
CA PHE A 202 9.49 -3.38 -2.64
C PHE A 202 10.37 -4.02 -3.71
N PHE A 203 10.78 -5.27 -3.53
CA PHE A 203 11.54 -6.02 -4.52
C PHE A 203 10.61 -6.75 -5.49
N ASP A 204 10.57 -6.34 -6.74
CA ASP A 204 9.80 -7.04 -7.76
C ASP A 204 10.66 -8.05 -8.50
N GLY A 205 10.89 -9.15 -7.87
CA GLY A 205 11.72 -10.26 -8.28
C GLY A 205 12.50 -10.87 -7.11
N PRO A 206 13.36 -11.85 -7.37
CA PRO A 206 14.11 -12.56 -6.33
C PRO A 206 15.09 -11.63 -5.59
N GLY A 207 14.83 -11.37 -4.34
CA GLY A 207 15.62 -10.46 -3.48
C GLY A 207 16.56 -11.14 -2.50
N ASP A 208 16.74 -12.46 -2.58
CA ASP A 208 17.66 -13.20 -1.69
C ASP A 208 19.08 -12.62 -1.77
N GLY A 209 19.69 -12.36 -0.61
CA GLY A 209 20.98 -11.69 -0.51
C GLY A 209 20.91 -10.16 -0.68
N LEU A 210 19.93 -9.63 -1.41
CA LEU A 210 19.69 -8.19 -1.56
C LEU A 210 18.89 -7.63 -0.39
N ARG A 211 17.92 -8.37 0.15
CA ARG A 211 17.17 -8.00 1.35
C ARG A 211 18.10 -7.84 2.54
N GLU A 212 18.91 -8.85 2.79
CA GLU A 212 19.88 -8.86 3.90
C GLU A 212 20.88 -7.69 3.75
N TYR A 213 21.29 -7.41 2.51
CA TYR A 213 22.13 -6.27 2.22
C TYR A 213 21.42 -4.94 2.49
N ALA A 214 20.17 -4.79 2.06
CA ALA A 214 19.36 -3.59 2.31
C ALA A 214 19.18 -3.35 3.83
N TRP A 215 18.84 -4.38 4.61
CA TRP A 215 18.75 -4.28 6.07
C TRP A 215 20.09 -3.97 6.74
N SER A 216 21.22 -4.41 6.17
CA SER A 216 22.54 -4.05 6.70
C SER A 216 22.83 -2.55 6.57
N LEU A 217 22.26 -1.89 5.55
CA LEU A 217 22.38 -0.45 5.34
C LEU A 217 21.37 0.36 6.16
N GLN A 218 20.12 -0.09 6.20
CA GLN A 218 19.04 0.54 6.98
C GLN A 218 18.21 -0.53 7.74
N PRO A 219 18.56 -0.87 8.99
CA PRO A 219 17.92 -1.94 9.75
C PRO A 219 16.43 -1.74 10.06
N GLU A 220 15.95 -0.50 9.98
CA GLU A 220 14.53 -0.14 10.20
C GLU A 220 13.67 -0.24 8.94
N LEU A 221 14.26 -0.61 7.81
CA LEU A 221 13.59 -0.75 6.53
C LEU A 221 12.56 -1.88 6.58
N VAL A 222 11.33 -1.63 6.12
CA VAL A 222 10.32 -2.66 5.90
C VAL A 222 10.42 -3.12 4.45
N ILE A 223 10.68 -4.39 4.24
CA ILE A 223 10.62 -4.99 2.90
C ILE A 223 9.24 -5.64 2.74
N THR A 224 8.47 -5.17 1.76
CA THR A 224 7.10 -5.67 1.51
C THR A 224 7.14 -6.84 0.53
N ARG A 225 7.16 -6.63 -0.79
CA ARG A 225 7.29 -7.76 -1.72
C ARG A 225 8.62 -8.46 -1.51
N ASP A 226 8.63 -9.77 -1.63
CA ASP A 226 9.70 -10.72 -1.37
C ASP A 226 9.97 -11.04 0.12
N ALA A 227 9.49 -10.22 1.09
CA ALA A 227 9.58 -10.54 2.53
C ALA A 227 8.21 -10.67 3.22
N MET A 228 7.12 -10.30 2.56
CA MET A 228 5.75 -10.54 3.02
C MET A 228 4.83 -10.85 1.83
N ASN A 229 3.62 -11.34 2.11
CA ASN A 229 2.64 -11.61 1.08
C ASN A 229 2.16 -10.31 0.42
N THR A 230 2.36 -10.18 -0.89
CA THR A 230 1.94 -9.00 -1.67
C THR A 230 1.15 -9.43 -2.90
N PRO A 231 -0.11 -9.84 -2.74
CA PRO A 231 -0.96 -10.20 -3.87
C PRO A 231 -1.13 -9.01 -4.82
N GLU A 232 -1.09 -9.31 -6.10
CA GLU A 232 -1.22 -8.34 -7.19
C GLU A 232 -2.57 -8.54 -7.87
N GLN A 233 -3.35 -7.47 -8.03
CA GLN A 233 -4.70 -7.46 -8.61
C GLN A 233 -5.63 -8.53 -7.98
N ASN A 234 -5.38 -8.87 -6.72
CA ASN A 234 -6.14 -9.87 -6.00
C ASN A 234 -6.24 -9.53 -4.50
N ILE A 235 -7.42 -9.74 -3.91
CA ILE A 235 -7.65 -9.65 -2.48
C ILE A 235 -7.84 -11.08 -1.97
N PRO A 236 -7.05 -11.55 -0.97
CA PRO A 236 -7.24 -12.88 -0.38
C PRO A 236 -8.67 -13.09 0.13
N ASP A 237 -9.22 -14.28 -0.05
CA ASP A 237 -10.59 -14.59 0.37
C ASP A 237 -10.79 -14.45 1.89
N LYS A 238 -9.77 -14.75 2.68
CA LYS A 238 -9.82 -14.76 4.14
C LYS A 238 -8.91 -13.70 4.74
N ALA A 239 -9.30 -13.20 5.92
CA ALA A 239 -8.41 -12.40 6.75
C ALA A 239 -7.13 -13.19 7.09
N SER A 240 -5.98 -12.50 7.10
CA SER A 240 -4.70 -13.08 7.45
C SER A 240 -4.21 -12.53 8.79
N PRO A 241 -3.74 -13.38 9.71
CA PRO A 241 -3.05 -12.92 10.91
C PRO A 241 -1.63 -12.41 10.60
N ARG A 242 -1.10 -12.71 9.42
CA ARG A 242 0.21 -12.23 8.97
C ARG A 242 0.05 -10.94 8.18
N PRO A 243 1.00 -10.00 8.27
CA PRO A 243 0.99 -8.77 7.50
C PRO A 243 1.01 -9.08 5.99
N TRP A 244 0.27 -8.29 5.22
CA TRP A 244 0.21 -8.38 3.76
C TRP A 244 -0.17 -7.05 3.14
N GLU A 245 0.14 -6.88 1.87
CA GLU A 245 -0.15 -5.69 1.09
C GLU A 245 -0.70 -6.09 -0.27
N ALA A 246 -1.87 -5.59 -0.67
CA ALA A 246 -2.39 -5.77 -2.02
C ALA A 246 -2.06 -4.56 -2.88
N CYS A 247 -1.49 -4.77 -4.06
CA CYS A 247 -1.27 -3.71 -5.03
C CYS A 247 -2.21 -3.82 -6.23
N TYR A 248 -2.79 -2.68 -6.63
CA TYR A 248 -3.81 -2.59 -7.67
C TYR A 248 -3.62 -1.38 -8.56
N THR A 249 -3.97 -1.53 -9.83
CA THR A 249 -4.11 -0.43 -10.78
C THR A 249 -5.48 0.24 -10.67
N MET A 250 -5.57 1.52 -10.98
CA MET A 250 -6.87 2.20 -11.17
C MET A 250 -7.47 1.82 -12.52
N GLY A 251 -6.65 1.80 -13.57
CA GLY A 251 -6.99 1.34 -14.91
C GLY A 251 -6.62 -0.10 -15.15
N THR A 252 -6.23 -0.42 -16.38
CA THR A 252 -5.88 -1.78 -16.83
C THR A 252 -4.38 -2.03 -16.87
N ASP A 253 -3.56 -0.99 -16.69
CA ASP A 253 -2.10 -1.08 -16.77
C ASP A 253 -1.41 -0.36 -15.59
N TRP A 254 -0.13 -0.68 -15.33
CA TRP A 254 0.64 -0.07 -14.26
C TRP A 254 1.11 1.34 -14.61
N GLN A 255 1.69 1.54 -15.79
CA GLN A 255 2.02 2.89 -16.22
C GLN A 255 0.94 3.48 -17.14
N TYR A 256 1.14 4.75 -17.55
CA TYR A 256 0.24 5.44 -18.45
C TYR A 256 -0.02 4.64 -19.74
N LYS A 257 -1.31 4.48 -20.04
CA LYS A 257 -1.80 3.88 -21.27
C LYS A 257 -2.63 4.90 -22.05
N PRO A 258 -2.24 5.25 -23.28
CA PRO A 258 -2.83 6.38 -24.01
C PRO A 258 -4.27 6.13 -24.48
N THR A 259 -4.66 4.88 -24.66
CA THR A 259 -5.97 4.49 -25.21
C THR A 259 -6.51 3.22 -24.56
N ASN A 260 -7.83 3.07 -24.57
CA ASN A 260 -8.53 1.85 -24.08
C ASN A 260 -8.13 1.46 -22.63
N ASP A 261 -8.10 2.45 -21.76
CA ASP A 261 -7.81 2.25 -20.32
C ASP A 261 -9.04 2.56 -19.46
N PRO A 262 -10.06 1.64 -19.41
CA PRO A 262 -11.17 1.80 -18.52
C PRO A 262 -10.71 1.76 -17.06
N HIS A 263 -11.11 2.78 -16.30
CA HIS A 263 -10.79 2.89 -14.89
C HIS A 263 -11.91 2.31 -14.02
N LYS A 264 -11.52 1.79 -12.86
CA LYS A 264 -12.44 1.46 -11.77
C LYS A 264 -13.18 2.72 -11.31
N SER A 265 -14.39 2.58 -10.80
CA SER A 265 -15.06 3.71 -10.14
C SER A 265 -14.43 3.99 -8.77
N GLY A 266 -14.58 5.22 -8.27
CA GLY A 266 -14.13 5.57 -6.91
C GLY A 266 -14.81 4.70 -5.84
N THR A 267 -16.09 4.36 -6.03
CA THR A 267 -16.82 3.45 -5.13
C THR A 267 -16.21 2.04 -5.09
N GLU A 268 -15.80 1.49 -6.24
CA GLU A 268 -15.10 0.19 -6.27
C GLU A 268 -13.78 0.26 -5.50
N ILE A 269 -12.98 1.31 -5.71
CA ILE A 269 -11.69 1.48 -5.04
C ILE A 269 -11.88 1.65 -3.52
N ILE A 270 -12.86 2.43 -3.08
CA ILE A 270 -13.19 2.60 -1.66
C ILE A 270 -13.64 1.28 -1.04
N ASN A 271 -14.48 0.50 -1.72
CA ASN A 271 -14.90 -0.82 -1.25
C ASN A 271 -13.72 -1.80 -1.16
N MET A 272 -12.79 -1.77 -2.11
CA MET A 272 -11.54 -2.55 -2.04
C MET A 272 -10.69 -2.13 -0.83
N LEU A 273 -10.55 -0.84 -0.57
CA LEU A 273 -9.84 -0.33 0.61
C LEU A 273 -10.47 -0.86 1.91
N ILE A 274 -11.80 -0.79 2.02
CA ILE A 274 -12.54 -1.29 3.18
C ILE A 274 -12.31 -2.80 3.35
N GLU A 275 -12.46 -3.58 2.30
CA GLU A 275 -12.28 -5.03 2.34
C GLU A 275 -10.86 -5.43 2.74
N ILE A 276 -9.84 -4.79 2.13
CA ILE A 276 -8.43 -5.04 2.44
C ILE A 276 -8.16 -4.73 3.92
N ARG A 277 -8.66 -3.60 4.44
CA ARG A 277 -8.46 -3.21 5.83
C ARG A 277 -9.19 -4.15 6.81
N ALA A 278 -10.41 -4.55 6.49
CA ALA A 278 -11.16 -5.52 7.28
C ALA A 278 -10.47 -6.89 7.34
N LYS A 279 -9.73 -7.26 6.29
CA LYS A 279 -8.92 -8.49 6.21
C LYS A 279 -7.50 -8.34 6.78
N GLY A 280 -7.11 -7.15 7.28
CA GLY A 280 -5.83 -6.88 7.94
C GLY A 280 -4.67 -6.55 6.99
N GLY A 281 -4.95 -6.28 5.73
CA GLY A 281 -3.95 -5.89 4.74
C GLY A 281 -3.75 -4.39 4.59
N ASN A 282 -2.70 -3.98 3.91
CA ASN A 282 -2.50 -2.64 3.40
C ASN A 282 -2.88 -2.58 1.93
N PHE A 283 -3.41 -1.44 1.50
CA PHE A 283 -3.76 -1.19 0.10
C PHE A 283 -2.75 -0.24 -0.55
N LEU A 284 -2.08 -0.71 -1.59
CA LEU A 284 -1.13 0.06 -2.40
C LEU A 284 -1.77 0.31 -3.77
N LEU A 285 -2.31 1.53 -3.97
CA LEU A 285 -3.06 1.93 -5.16
C LEU A 285 -2.18 2.67 -6.14
N ASN A 286 -2.12 2.18 -7.37
CA ASN A 286 -1.21 2.68 -8.39
C ASN A 286 -1.74 3.88 -9.16
N VAL A 287 -0.84 4.83 -9.45
CA VAL A 287 -0.99 5.86 -10.46
C VAL A 287 0.07 5.70 -11.54
N GLY A 288 -0.30 5.98 -12.80
CA GLY A 288 0.60 5.99 -13.95
C GLY A 288 0.69 7.40 -14.54
N PRO A 289 1.68 8.22 -14.15
CA PRO A 289 1.82 9.56 -14.70
C PRO A 289 2.05 9.55 -16.22
N LYS A 290 1.57 10.59 -16.88
CA LYS A 290 1.73 10.80 -18.35
C LYS A 290 3.19 11.09 -18.71
N PRO A 291 3.55 10.98 -20.02
CA PRO A 291 4.89 11.33 -20.51
C PRO A 291 5.33 12.76 -20.17
N ASN A 292 4.38 13.69 -20.02
CA ASN A 292 4.67 15.07 -19.66
C ASN A 292 4.87 15.31 -18.16
N GLY A 293 4.63 14.30 -17.32
CA GLY A 293 4.78 14.37 -15.86
C GLY A 293 3.52 14.69 -15.05
N GLU A 294 2.37 14.89 -15.71
CA GLU A 294 1.08 15.05 -14.98
C GLU A 294 0.48 13.69 -14.63
N ILE A 295 -0.21 13.61 -13.49
CA ILE A 295 -1.14 12.49 -13.24
C ILE A 295 -2.29 12.56 -14.25
N GLN A 296 -2.80 11.40 -14.68
CA GLN A 296 -3.96 11.33 -15.58
C GLN A 296 -5.18 11.96 -14.92
N ILE A 297 -5.97 12.73 -15.66
CA ILE A 297 -7.13 13.44 -15.13
C ILE A 297 -8.18 12.47 -14.55
N GLU A 298 -8.32 11.30 -15.14
CA GLU A 298 -9.19 10.24 -14.66
C GLU A 298 -8.73 9.71 -13.29
N GLN A 299 -7.44 9.50 -13.12
CA GLN A 299 -6.86 9.04 -11.86
C GLN A 299 -6.90 10.15 -10.79
N GLU A 300 -6.68 11.40 -11.17
CA GLU A 300 -6.84 12.55 -10.27
C GLU A 300 -8.28 12.65 -9.77
N ALA A 301 -9.28 12.50 -10.64
CA ALA A 301 -10.69 12.52 -10.25
C ALA A 301 -11.01 11.42 -9.23
N LEU A 302 -10.50 10.20 -9.42
CA LEU A 302 -10.65 9.10 -8.48
C LEU A 302 -9.98 9.38 -7.14
N LEU A 303 -8.77 9.94 -7.14
CA LEU A 303 -8.07 10.33 -5.91
C LEU A 303 -8.85 11.40 -5.13
N ARG A 304 -9.51 12.34 -5.82
CA ARG A 304 -10.36 13.36 -5.19
C ARG A 304 -11.62 12.75 -4.57
N GLU A 305 -12.24 11.77 -5.21
CA GLU A 305 -13.37 11.04 -4.64
C GLU A 305 -12.95 10.27 -3.38
N ILE A 306 -11.80 9.58 -3.43
CA ILE A 306 -11.23 8.90 -2.27
C ILE A 306 -10.91 9.91 -1.16
N ALA A 307 -10.35 11.07 -1.50
CA ALA A 307 -10.05 12.13 -0.54
C ALA A 307 -11.30 12.62 0.19
N LEU A 308 -12.39 12.85 -0.54
CA LEU A 308 -13.66 13.27 0.04
C LEU A 308 -14.22 12.23 1.01
N TRP A 309 -14.20 10.95 0.64
CA TRP A 309 -14.66 9.88 1.50
C TRP A 309 -13.75 9.73 2.74
N ASN A 310 -12.44 9.72 2.54
CA ASN A 310 -11.46 9.47 3.59
C ASN A 310 -11.37 10.64 4.59
N PHE A 311 -11.65 11.86 4.16
CA PHE A 311 -11.73 13.02 5.03
C PHE A 311 -12.77 12.85 6.16
N ALA A 312 -13.91 12.22 5.85
CA ALA A 312 -14.93 11.90 6.84
C ALA A 312 -14.65 10.60 7.62
N ASN A 313 -14.07 9.60 6.96
CA ASN A 313 -14.07 8.22 7.45
C ASN A 313 -12.66 7.68 7.81
N GLY A 314 -11.60 8.47 7.68
CA GLY A 314 -10.21 8.01 7.77
C GLY A 314 -9.85 7.29 9.08
N GLU A 315 -10.44 7.67 10.21
CA GLU A 315 -10.18 6.99 11.49
C GLU A 315 -10.55 5.49 11.48
N SER A 316 -11.46 5.08 10.60
CA SER A 316 -11.89 3.69 10.45
C SER A 316 -10.92 2.83 9.61
N ILE A 317 -9.93 3.47 8.97
CA ILE A 317 -8.98 2.85 8.04
C ILE A 317 -7.58 2.67 8.65
N TYR A 318 -7.12 3.66 9.47
CA TYR A 318 -5.77 3.67 10.01
C TYR A 318 -5.71 3.14 11.43
N ALA A 319 -4.60 2.49 11.79
CA ALA A 319 -4.39 1.92 13.12
C ALA A 319 -5.56 1.02 13.56
N VAL A 320 -6.05 0.20 12.65
CA VAL A 320 -7.15 -0.76 12.88
C VAL A 320 -6.68 -2.20 12.69
N LYS A 321 -7.46 -3.11 13.24
CA LYS A 321 -7.25 -4.55 13.15
C LYS A 321 -8.52 -5.29 12.70
N PRO A 322 -8.39 -6.49 12.11
CA PRO A 322 -9.50 -7.36 11.79
C PRO A 322 -10.27 -7.79 13.02
N LEU A 323 -11.55 -8.03 12.85
CA LEU A 323 -12.41 -8.72 13.82
C LEU A 323 -12.58 -10.20 13.45
N PRO A 324 -12.95 -11.09 14.37
CA PRO A 324 -13.25 -12.50 14.05
C PRO A 324 -14.32 -12.69 12.98
N ILE A 325 -15.30 -11.78 12.92
CA ILE A 325 -16.25 -11.65 11.80
C ILE A 325 -15.93 -10.35 11.09
N ILE A 326 -15.39 -10.43 9.89
CA ILE A 326 -14.94 -9.26 9.10
C ILE A 326 -16.08 -8.61 8.31
N HIS A 327 -17.14 -9.35 8.03
CA HIS A 327 -18.34 -8.82 7.40
C HIS A 327 -19.61 -9.62 7.77
N ASP A 328 -20.74 -8.96 7.77
CA ASP A 328 -22.07 -9.55 7.79
C ASP A 328 -22.90 -8.94 6.66
N LYS A 329 -23.28 -9.78 5.69
CA LYS A 329 -23.91 -9.33 4.42
C LYS A 329 -23.01 -8.29 3.71
N ASP A 330 -23.50 -7.05 3.60
CA ASP A 330 -22.85 -5.89 2.96
C ASP A 330 -22.24 -4.89 3.97
N ILE A 331 -22.12 -5.29 5.24
CA ILE A 331 -21.51 -4.47 6.26
C ILE A 331 -20.15 -5.10 6.62
N TRP A 332 -19.07 -4.34 6.40
CA TRP A 332 -17.73 -4.72 6.79
C TRP A 332 -17.38 -4.15 8.16
N PHE A 333 -16.41 -4.77 8.84
CA PHE A 333 -16.02 -4.35 10.17
C PHE A 333 -14.50 -4.22 10.31
N THR A 334 -14.08 -3.17 11.03
CA THR A 334 -12.73 -3.04 11.60
C THR A 334 -12.85 -2.65 13.07
N GLN A 335 -11.76 -2.82 13.81
CA GLN A 335 -11.66 -2.37 15.20
C GLN A 335 -10.41 -1.51 15.37
N SER A 336 -10.50 -0.42 16.13
CA SER A 336 -9.32 0.36 16.52
C SER A 336 -8.32 -0.49 17.29
N ASN A 337 -7.02 -0.24 17.12
CA ASN A 337 -5.98 -1.03 17.79
C ASN A 337 -6.03 -0.96 19.33
N ASP A 338 -6.61 0.11 19.87
CA ASP A 338 -6.80 0.34 21.32
C ASP A 338 -8.13 -0.25 21.87
N ASP A 339 -8.87 -0.98 21.05
CA ASP A 339 -10.14 -1.63 21.37
C ASP A 339 -11.29 -0.68 21.77
N LYS A 340 -11.16 0.63 21.55
CA LYS A 340 -12.17 1.60 21.97
C LYS A 340 -13.33 1.78 21.00
N ALA A 341 -13.15 1.44 19.73
CA ALA A 341 -14.15 1.61 18.69
C ALA A 341 -14.21 0.42 17.73
N ILE A 342 -15.42 0.02 17.38
CA ILE A 342 -15.74 -0.87 16.27
C ILE A 342 -16.31 0.03 15.15
N TYR A 343 -15.84 -0.16 13.94
CA TYR A 343 -16.33 0.55 12.76
C TYR A 343 -17.12 -0.42 11.89
N ALA A 344 -18.37 -0.05 11.56
CA ALA A 344 -19.23 -0.80 10.66
C ALA A 344 -19.42 0.00 9.37
N PHE A 345 -18.90 -0.52 8.26
CA PHE A 345 -18.98 0.09 6.94
C PHE A 345 -20.21 -0.42 6.22
N VAL A 346 -21.24 0.42 6.11
CA VAL A 346 -22.45 0.11 5.36
C VAL A 346 -22.17 0.39 3.90
N THR A 347 -21.78 -0.65 3.16
CA THR A 347 -21.49 -0.54 1.74
C THR A 347 -22.79 -0.53 0.93
N LYS A 348 -22.75 0.15 -0.22
CA LYS A 348 -23.91 0.26 -1.08
C LYS A 348 -24.05 -0.99 -1.97
N LYS A 349 -25.24 -1.62 -1.98
CA LYS A 349 -25.68 -2.49 -3.06
C LYS A 349 -26.59 -1.72 -4.01
N ARG A 350 -26.62 -2.12 -5.29
CA ARG A 350 -27.39 -1.43 -6.36
C ARG A 350 -28.86 -1.15 -5.99
N ASP A 351 -29.51 -2.06 -5.27
CA ASP A 351 -30.94 -2.01 -4.98
C ASP A 351 -31.28 -1.64 -3.53
N ASP A 352 -30.28 -1.42 -2.67
CA ASP A 352 -30.45 -1.10 -1.26
C ASP A 352 -29.61 0.13 -0.85
N GLU A 353 -29.87 1.24 -1.52
CA GLU A 353 -29.22 2.51 -1.23
C GLU A 353 -29.71 3.11 0.08
N TRP A 354 -28.81 3.41 1.01
CA TRP A 354 -29.14 4.23 2.17
C TRP A 354 -29.16 5.70 1.76
N LYS A 355 -30.36 6.18 1.37
CA LYS A 355 -30.55 7.54 0.81
C LYS A 355 -30.34 8.63 1.85
N TYR A 356 -29.97 9.82 1.36
CA TYR A 356 -29.92 11.02 2.16
C TYR A 356 -31.25 11.29 2.85
N GLY A 357 -31.21 11.61 4.15
CA GLY A 357 -32.40 11.84 4.99
C GLY A 357 -33.16 10.56 5.36
N GLN A 358 -32.73 9.40 4.92
CA GLN A 358 -33.38 8.14 5.27
C GLN A 358 -32.87 7.59 6.60
N ARG A 359 -33.79 7.22 7.49
CA ARG A 359 -33.50 6.42 8.68
C ARG A 359 -33.41 4.95 8.31
N ARG A 360 -32.41 4.25 8.87
CA ARG A 360 -32.22 2.82 8.69
C ARG A 360 -31.98 2.14 10.01
N GLU A 361 -32.57 0.96 10.17
CA GLU A 361 -32.43 0.12 11.34
C GLU A 361 -31.42 -0.99 11.09
N PHE A 362 -30.53 -1.21 12.07
CA PHE A 362 -29.51 -2.24 12.05
C PHE A 362 -29.62 -3.11 13.30
N LEU A 363 -29.34 -4.38 13.15
CA LEU A 363 -29.11 -5.30 14.26
C LEU A 363 -27.72 -5.92 14.05
N PHE A 364 -26.85 -5.76 15.03
CA PHE A 364 -25.50 -6.35 15.03
C PHE A 364 -25.41 -7.47 16.06
N PRO A 365 -25.70 -8.75 15.68
CA PRO A 365 -25.72 -9.87 16.62
C PRO A 365 -24.36 -10.15 17.28
N MET A 366 -23.26 -9.78 16.58
CA MET A 366 -21.90 -9.96 17.04
C MET A 366 -21.41 -8.83 17.95
N ILE A 367 -22.20 -7.79 18.20
CA ILE A 367 -21.80 -6.65 19.05
C ILE A 367 -22.64 -6.62 20.30
N GLU A 368 -21.96 -6.72 21.44
CA GLU A 368 -22.57 -6.57 22.77
C GLU A 368 -22.43 -5.13 23.24
N GLY A 369 -23.55 -4.44 23.29
CA GLY A 369 -23.64 -3.09 23.84
C GLY A 369 -23.95 -3.08 25.33
N ASN A 370 -23.81 -1.90 25.94
CA ASN A 370 -24.20 -1.62 27.33
C ASN A 370 -24.80 -0.20 27.42
N ALA A 371 -25.14 0.25 28.62
CA ALA A 371 -25.78 1.55 28.86
C ALA A 371 -24.89 2.75 28.43
N SER A 372 -23.57 2.56 28.30
CA SER A 372 -22.62 3.58 27.85
C SER A 372 -22.25 3.50 26.38
N THR A 373 -22.82 2.53 25.64
CA THR A 373 -22.55 2.37 24.20
C THR A 373 -23.03 3.59 23.45
N LYS A 374 -22.12 4.18 22.66
CA LYS A 374 -22.39 5.31 21.79
C LYS A 374 -22.20 4.91 20.34
N VAL A 375 -23.12 5.32 19.48
CA VAL A 375 -23.03 5.14 18.04
C VAL A 375 -23.06 6.48 17.35
N GLU A 376 -22.16 6.67 16.38
CA GLU A 376 -22.02 7.89 15.59
C GLU A 376 -21.93 7.51 14.10
N VAL A 377 -22.44 8.35 13.23
CA VAL A 377 -22.12 8.29 11.78
C VAL A 377 -20.93 9.20 11.55
N LEU A 378 -19.81 8.65 11.06
CA LEU A 378 -18.62 9.46 10.83
C LEU A 378 -18.91 10.63 9.86
N GLY A 379 -18.40 11.82 10.19
CA GLY A 379 -18.61 13.02 9.39
C GLY A 379 -20.03 13.61 9.46
N TYR A 380 -20.87 13.16 10.42
CA TYR A 380 -22.23 13.65 10.57
C TYR A 380 -22.58 13.92 12.04
N GLY A 381 -23.05 15.14 12.35
CA GLY A 381 -23.35 15.58 13.71
C GLY A 381 -24.65 15.07 14.31
N SER A 382 -25.52 14.45 13.50
CA SER A 382 -26.83 13.91 13.93
C SER A 382 -27.80 14.94 14.54
N GLU A 383 -27.66 16.21 14.18
CA GLU A 383 -28.50 17.29 14.69
C GLU A 383 -29.59 17.70 13.72
N LEU A 384 -29.27 17.67 12.42
CA LEU A 384 -30.21 18.08 11.37
C LEU A 384 -29.94 17.32 10.05
N VAL A 385 -30.97 17.27 9.21
CA VAL A 385 -30.85 16.90 7.79
C VAL A 385 -31.15 18.13 6.98
N GLU A 386 -30.18 18.62 6.19
CA GLU A 386 -30.31 19.87 5.43
C GLU A 386 -31.52 19.81 4.48
N TYR A 387 -32.32 20.88 4.43
CA TYR A 387 -33.58 21.02 3.68
C TYR A 387 -34.73 20.06 4.09
N VAL A 388 -34.61 19.41 5.25
CA VAL A 388 -35.70 18.58 5.79
C VAL A 388 -36.10 19.13 7.16
N ASN A 389 -37.16 19.92 7.19
CA ASN A 389 -37.66 20.53 8.41
C ASN A 389 -38.34 19.50 9.34
N ASN A 390 -38.23 19.73 10.66
CA ASN A 390 -38.88 18.90 11.69
C ASN A 390 -38.55 17.40 11.60
N PHE A 391 -37.36 17.05 11.13
CA PHE A 391 -36.88 15.69 11.03
C PHE A 391 -36.05 15.32 12.27
N ASP A 392 -36.37 14.16 12.86
CA ASP A 392 -35.56 13.61 13.92
C ASP A 392 -34.27 12.98 13.35
N ALA A 393 -33.18 13.70 13.44
CA ALA A 393 -31.86 13.28 12.93
C ALA A 393 -31.06 12.44 13.93
N SER A 394 -31.57 12.25 15.17
CA SER A 394 -30.86 11.56 16.24
C SER A 394 -30.50 10.12 15.89
N ILE A 395 -29.33 9.67 16.32
CA ILE A 395 -28.92 8.27 16.29
C ILE A 395 -29.33 7.62 17.61
N ARG A 396 -29.92 6.44 17.54
CA ARG A 396 -30.36 5.68 18.72
C ARG A 396 -29.69 4.32 18.71
N SER A 397 -29.28 3.85 19.88
CA SER A 397 -28.79 2.50 20.05
C SER A 397 -29.30 1.89 21.35
N ALA A 398 -29.57 0.60 21.34
CA ALA A 398 -30.00 -0.14 22.51
C ALA A 398 -29.38 -1.54 22.51
N PRO A 399 -28.80 -1.99 23.65
CA PRO A 399 -28.44 -3.39 23.83
C PRO A 399 -29.73 -4.24 23.89
N THR A 400 -29.72 -5.37 23.16
CA THR A 400 -30.82 -6.32 23.13
C THR A 400 -30.29 -7.74 23.36
N PRO A 401 -31.15 -8.72 23.72
CA PRO A 401 -30.73 -10.12 23.80
C PRO A 401 -30.17 -10.68 22.48
N LEU A 402 -30.51 -10.05 21.35
CA LEU A 402 -30.07 -10.46 20.01
C LEU A 402 -28.81 -9.72 19.52
N GLY A 403 -28.26 -8.81 20.31
CA GLY A 403 -27.10 -7.96 19.95
C GLY A 403 -27.40 -6.47 20.08
N LEU A 404 -26.60 -5.62 19.45
CA LEU A 404 -26.78 -4.17 19.45
C LEU A 404 -27.76 -3.74 18.35
N ALA A 405 -28.91 -3.18 18.73
CA ALA A 405 -29.83 -2.52 17.81
C ALA A 405 -29.41 -1.06 17.62
N VAL A 406 -29.40 -0.57 16.38
CA VAL A 406 -29.01 0.80 16.02
C VAL A 406 -30.00 1.35 15.02
N SER A 407 -30.48 2.58 15.30
CA SER A 407 -31.30 3.38 14.39
C SER A 407 -30.55 4.62 14.01
N ALA A 408 -30.14 4.76 12.75
CA ALA A 408 -29.31 5.86 12.29
C ALA A 408 -29.88 6.52 11.02
N VAL A 409 -29.51 7.77 10.80
CA VAL A 409 -29.91 8.56 9.64
C VAL A 409 -28.67 8.83 8.77
N ASN A 410 -28.79 8.65 7.46
CA ASN A 410 -27.79 9.13 6.54
C ASN A 410 -28.03 10.63 6.28
N GLY A 411 -27.36 11.49 7.04
CA GLY A 411 -27.44 12.95 6.88
C GLY A 411 -26.21 13.54 6.19
N GLN A 412 -25.31 12.72 5.69
CA GLN A 412 -24.11 13.16 4.97
C GLN A 412 -24.51 13.76 3.61
N ARG A 413 -24.04 14.98 3.35
CA ARG A 413 -24.29 15.68 2.09
C ARG A 413 -22.98 16.17 1.48
N PHE A 414 -22.27 15.22 0.88
CA PHE A 414 -20.98 15.52 0.24
C PHE A 414 -21.11 15.88 -1.24
N TYR A 415 -22.22 15.53 -1.89
CA TYR A 415 -22.50 15.86 -3.29
C TYR A 415 -23.74 16.76 -3.44
N THR A 416 -23.73 17.57 -4.47
CA THR A 416 -24.81 18.53 -4.76
C THR A 416 -26.13 17.85 -5.13
N ASN A 417 -26.10 16.68 -5.70
CA ASN A 417 -27.26 15.89 -6.10
C ASN A 417 -27.91 15.07 -4.96
N ARG A 418 -27.42 15.24 -3.73
CA ARG A 418 -27.86 14.51 -2.52
C ARG A 418 -27.69 12.98 -2.59
N THR A 419 -26.90 12.47 -3.51
CA THR A 419 -26.51 11.06 -3.54
C THR A 419 -25.12 10.90 -2.92
N TRP A 420 -24.93 9.77 -2.26
CA TRP A 420 -23.65 9.39 -1.69
C TRP A 420 -23.36 7.94 -2.08
N PRO A 421 -22.59 7.70 -3.16
CA PRO A 421 -22.39 6.35 -3.68
C PRO A 421 -21.51 5.46 -2.80
N ASN A 422 -20.77 6.06 -1.87
CA ASN A 422 -19.76 5.38 -1.10
C ASN A 422 -20.28 4.91 0.28
N ALA A 423 -19.53 4.03 0.93
CA ALA A 423 -19.88 3.47 2.22
C ALA A 423 -20.08 4.57 3.29
N VAL A 424 -21.14 4.43 4.09
CA VAL A 424 -21.36 5.20 5.31
C VAL A 424 -20.82 4.42 6.49
N VAL A 425 -20.06 5.05 7.37
CA VAL A 425 -19.39 4.36 8.48
C VAL A 425 -20.06 4.71 9.80
N LEU A 426 -20.49 3.67 10.52
CA LEU A 426 -20.93 3.76 11.91
C LEU A 426 -19.73 3.49 12.83
N LYS A 427 -19.45 4.41 13.74
CA LYS A 427 -18.50 4.23 14.84
C LYS A 427 -19.27 3.81 16.09
N ILE A 428 -18.91 2.67 16.67
CA ILE A 428 -19.54 2.07 17.84
C ILE A 428 -18.51 2.04 18.96
N SER A 429 -18.69 2.88 19.97
CA SER A 429 -17.80 3.00 21.11
C SER A 429 -18.41 2.37 22.36
N ASN A 430 -17.57 1.95 23.31
CA ASN A 430 -17.98 1.30 24.57
C ASN A 430 -18.83 0.04 24.36
N ALA A 431 -18.52 -0.73 23.33
CA ALA A 431 -19.11 -2.01 23.01
C ALA A 431 -18.04 -3.09 22.89
N LYS A 432 -18.43 -4.36 22.98
CA LYS A 432 -17.54 -5.49 22.80
C LYS A 432 -17.98 -6.33 21.62
N PHE A 433 -16.99 -6.89 20.92
CA PHE A 433 -17.27 -7.88 19.91
C PHE A 433 -17.48 -9.24 20.57
N LYS A 434 -18.62 -9.89 20.33
CA LYS A 434 -18.95 -11.22 20.82
C LYS A 434 -18.41 -12.25 19.84
N ALA A 435 -17.41 -13.03 20.25
CA ALA A 435 -16.93 -14.13 19.43
C ALA A 435 -18.07 -15.13 19.15
N PRO A 436 -18.12 -15.71 17.94
CA PRO A 436 -19.06 -16.80 17.68
C PRO A 436 -18.84 -17.92 18.71
N GLU A 437 -19.92 -18.42 19.32
CA GLU A 437 -19.82 -19.64 20.12
C GLU A 437 -19.34 -20.77 19.21
N GLU A 438 -18.19 -21.38 19.53
CA GLU A 438 -17.77 -22.61 18.87
C GLU A 438 -18.90 -23.64 19.05
N LYS A 439 -19.58 -24.00 17.97
CA LYS A 439 -20.49 -25.14 17.99
C LYS A 439 -19.65 -26.36 18.43
N LYS A 440 -19.74 -26.75 19.69
CA LYS A 440 -19.23 -28.03 20.13
C LYS A 440 -19.92 -29.08 19.26
N THR A 441 -19.19 -29.59 18.27
CA THR A 441 -19.57 -30.80 17.56
C THR A 441 -19.60 -31.89 18.60
N SER A 442 -20.80 -32.25 19.05
CA SER A 442 -21.02 -33.42 19.88
C SER A 442 -20.50 -34.61 19.02
N LYS A 443 -19.34 -35.14 19.39
CA LYS A 443 -19.00 -36.50 19.00
C LYS A 443 -20.07 -37.39 19.62
N SER A 444 -21.13 -37.67 18.83
CA SER A 444 -21.96 -38.82 19.12
C SER A 444 -21.11 -40.06 18.94
N GLY A 445 -20.65 -40.60 20.07
CA GLY A 445 -20.09 -41.93 20.10
C GLY A 445 -21.16 -42.90 19.61
N ILE A 446 -20.89 -43.54 18.52
CA ILE A 446 -21.50 -44.83 18.18
C ILE A 446 -20.41 -45.86 18.49
N ASP A 447 -20.37 -46.26 19.79
CA ASP A 447 -19.93 -47.58 20.15
C ASP A 447 -21.06 -48.55 19.76
N GLY A 448 -20.73 -49.53 18.96
CA GLY A 448 -21.73 -50.51 18.55
C GLY A 448 -21.12 -51.66 17.73
N ALA A 449 -20.52 -52.58 18.44
CA ALA A 449 -20.52 -54.03 18.21
C ALA A 449 -21.02 -54.58 16.85
N GLN A 450 -20.23 -55.19 16.11
CA GLN A 450 -20.05 -56.64 15.80
C GLN A 450 -19.05 -56.81 14.66
#